data_0241b29459717a8354fed19207a72131
#
_entry.id   0241b29459717a8354fed19207a72131
#
_cell.length_a   1.000
_cell.length_b   1.000
_cell.length_c   1.000
_cell.angle_alpha   90.00
_cell.angle_beta   90.00
_cell.angle_gamma   90.00
#
_symmetry.space_group_name_H-M   'P 1'
#
loop_
_entity.id
_entity.type
_entity.pdbx_description
1 polymer ?
#
loop_
_entity_poly.entity_id
_entity_poly.type
_entity_poly.pdbx_seq_one_letter_code
_entity_poly.pdbx_strand_id
1 'polypeptide(L)'
;MLGLSVAALLAISIVSITTLPDAFAKKQETPDFEAKLQGKQQTVPEERGTGHGKASFWFTEIEGEPALKYTIQVSKNLAVTWEGETSKGNGDPITKIHLHNQIPGIAGPHVLNIFGAPSEDDEHLVVDVDARTFSGIWDDDDQNLSAVGNSERQGGDSVALNDYDSLTGAIPLDELCAGNLYVNLHSENHGPGALRGQIIPTSNACGK
;
A
#
# COMPACT_ATOMS: atom_id res chain seq x y z
N MET A 1 72.59 9.73 38.34
CA MET A 1 71.61 9.25 37.35
C MET A 1 70.28 9.78 37.78
N LEU A 2 69.76 10.83 37.10
CA LEU A 2 68.44 11.42 37.37
C LEU A 2 67.44 10.71 36.52
N GLY A 3 66.43 10.05 37.16
CA GLY A 3 65.27 9.52 36.46
C GLY A 3 64.17 10.59 36.32
N LEU A 4 63.84 10.97 35.08
CA LEU A 4 62.67 11.80 34.75
C LEU A 4 61.42 10.96 34.67
N SER A 5 60.46 11.19 35.56
CA SER A 5 59.13 10.63 35.46
C SER A 5 58.28 11.59 34.63
N VAL A 6 57.79 11.12 33.48
CA VAL A 6 56.82 11.81 32.64
C VAL A 6 55.40 11.38 33.08
N ALA A 7 54.67 12.29 33.68
CA ALA A 7 53.25 12.10 33.95
C ALA A 7 52.43 12.46 32.71
N ALA A 8 51.79 11.49 32.09
CA ALA A 8 50.82 11.71 30.98
C ALA A 8 49.47 12.14 31.56
N LEU A 9 49.06 13.36 31.29
CA LEU A 9 47.68 13.83 31.55
C LEU A 9 46.77 13.29 30.44
N LEU A 10 45.85 12.43 30.84
CA LEU A 10 44.75 11.98 29.97
C LEU A 10 43.64 13.05 30.00
N ALA A 11 43.50 13.82 28.94
CA ALA A 11 42.35 14.72 28.77
C ALA A 11 41.11 13.92 28.32
N ILE A 12 40.18 13.76 29.22
CA ILE A 12 38.87 13.19 28.90
C ILE A 12 38.01 14.28 28.28
N SER A 13 37.84 14.23 26.96
CA SER A 13 36.89 15.09 26.23
C SER A 13 35.46 14.57 26.49
N ILE A 14 34.70 15.32 27.29
CA ILE A 14 33.27 15.08 27.45
C ILE A 14 32.59 15.59 26.20
N VAL A 15 32.18 14.65 25.31
CA VAL A 15 31.30 14.96 24.19
C VAL A 15 29.91 15.20 24.77
N SER A 16 29.50 16.45 24.85
CA SER A 16 28.13 16.82 25.18
C SER A 16 27.21 16.36 24.02
N ILE A 17 26.46 15.29 24.25
CA ILE A 17 25.38 14.88 23.35
C ILE A 17 24.28 15.94 23.53
N THR A 18 24.26 16.94 22.66
CA THR A 18 23.09 17.82 22.53
C THR A 18 21.95 16.97 21.94
N THR A 19 20.99 16.61 22.78
CA THR A 19 19.71 16.09 22.33
C THR A 19 19.07 17.12 21.39
N LEU A 20 19.01 16.80 20.10
CA LEU A 20 18.24 17.59 19.15
C LEU A 20 16.81 17.69 19.68
N PRO A 21 16.19 18.88 19.67
CA PRO A 21 14.81 19.00 20.10
C PRO A 21 13.90 18.18 19.16
N ASP A 22 12.97 17.41 19.74
CA ASP A 22 11.89 16.66 19.09
C ASP A 22 10.92 17.57 18.32
N ALA A 23 11.42 18.50 17.51
CA ALA A 23 10.64 19.56 16.90
C ALA A 23 10.10 19.24 15.49
N PHE A 24 10.15 17.99 15.05
CA PHE A 24 9.53 17.59 13.79
C PHE A 24 8.71 16.28 13.95
N ALA A 25 7.71 16.31 14.82
CA ALA A 25 6.53 15.51 14.55
C ALA A 25 5.94 16.06 13.24
N LYS A 26 6.31 15.49 12.08
CA LYS A 26 5.67 15.80 10.80
C LYS A 26 4.19 15.59 11.04
N LYS A 27 3.40 16.67 10.92
CA LYS A 27 1.94 16.58 10.89
C LYS A 27 1.65 15.56 9.80
N GLN A 28 1.05 14.44 10.18
CA GLN A 28 0.69 13.40 9.22
C GLN A 28 -0.25 14.05 8.22
N GLU A 29 0.14 14.07 6.96
CA GLU A 29 -0.68 14.66 5.90
C GLU A 29 -2.01 13.92 5.85
N THR A 30 -3.10 14.69 5.73
CA THR A 30 -4.43 14.10 5.54
C THR A 30 -4.42 13.39 4.19
N PRO A 31 -4.81 12.11 4.13
CA PRO A 31 -4.86 11.41 2.84
C PRO A 31 -5.92 12.03 1.93
N ASP A 32 -5.67 12.00 0.64
CA ASP A 32 -6.60 12.47 -0.38
C ASP A 32 -7.78 11.50 -0.56
N PHE A 33 -7.51 10.20 -0.35
CA PHE A 33 -8.54 9.16 -0.39
C PHE A 33 -8.34 8.17 0.75
N GLU A 34 -9.45 7.56 1.19
CA GLU A 34 -9.43 6.50 2.20
C GLU A 34 -10.36 5.35 1.84
N ALA A 35 -9.98 4.14 2.24
CA ALA A 35 -10.86 2.97 2.22
C ALA A 35 -10.88 2.28 3.57
N LYS A 36 -12.07 1.94 4.06
CA LYS A 36 -12.26 1.08 5.25
C LYS A 36 -12.47 -0.34 4.78
N LEU A 37 -11.50 -1.22 5.03
CA LEU A 37 -11.53 -2.61 4.61
C LEU A 37 -12.33 -3.43 5.61
N GLN A 38 -13.38 -4.13 5.16
CA GLN A 38 -14.27 -4.92 5.99
C GLN A 38 -14.83 -6.10 5.21
N GLY A 39 -14.94 -7.27 5.86
CA GLY A 39 -15.52 -8.46 5.22
C GLY A 39 -16.97 -8.24 4.75
N LYS A 40 -17.78 -7.46 5.48
CA LYS A 40 -19.17 -7.17 5.11
C LYS A 40 -19.34 -6.42 3.77
N GLN A 41 -18.28 -5.83 3.22
CA GLN A 41 -18.29 -5.18 1.91
C GLN A 41 -18.02 -6.16 0.77
N GLN A 42 -17.60 -7.40 1.06
CA GLN A 42 -17.47 -8.44 0.05
C GLN A 42 -18.81 -8.77 -0.60
N THR A 43 -18.78 -8.99 -1.91
CA THR A 43 -19.98 -9.27 -2.71
C THR A 43 -20.54 -10.67 -2.45
N VAL A 44 -19.67 -11.61 -2.07
CA VAL A 44 -20.02 -12.99 -1.73
C VAL A 44 -20.02 -13.15 -0.20
N PRO A 45 -21.18 -13.34 0.44
CA PRO A 45 -21.28 -13.40 1.90
C PRO A 45 -20.41 -14.48 2.56
N GLU A 46 -20.26 -15.64 1.90
CA GLU A 46 -19.49 -16.78 2.37
C GLU A 46 -17.99 -16.52 2.42
N GLU A 47 -17.53 -15.52 1.67
CA GLU A 47 -16.12 -15.13 1.56
C GLU A 47 -15.71 -14.03 2.57
N ARG A 48 -16.61 -13.61 3.44
CA ARG A 48 -16.40 -12.49 4.37
C ARG A 48 -15.44 -12.86 5.48
N GLY A 49 -14.22 -12.34 5.43
CA GLY A 49 -13.27 -12.41 6.54
C GLY A 49 -13.70 -11.59 7.75
N THR A 50 -13.21 -11.98 8.92
CA THR A 50 -13.52 -11.32 10.21
C THR A 50 -12.60 -10.16 10.55
N GLY A 51 -11.53 -9.96 9.77
CA GLY A 51 -10.58 -8.87 9.94
C GLY A 51 -11.15 -7.51 9.55
N HIS A 52 -10.33 -6.51 9.71
CA HIS A 52 -10.55 -5.17 9.20
C HIS A 52 -9.21 -4.52 8.82
N GLY A 53 -9.27 -3.46 8.06
CA GLY A 53 -8.10 -2.67 7.67
C GLY A 53 -8.49 -1.26 7.25
N LYS A 54 -7.48 -0.47 6.97
CA LYS A 54 -7.60 0.86 6.40
C LYS A 54 -6.58 1.01 5.28
N ALA A 55 -7.00 1.54 4.16
CA ALA A 55 -6.10 2.05 3.12
C ALA A 55 -6.20 3.57 3.07
N SER A 56 -5.06 4.21 2.85
CA SER A 56 -4.94 5.66 2.72
C SER A 56 -4.08 5.95 1.49
N PHE A 57 -4.47 6.97 0.72
CA PHE A 57 -3.82 7.32 -0.53
C PHE A 57 -3.56 8.82 -0.59
N TRP A 58 -2.42 9.22 -1.19
CA TRP A 58 -2.01 10.61 -1.36
C TRP A 58 -1.53 10.82 -2.78
N PHE A 59 -2.01 11.87 -3.42
CA PHE A 59 -1.44 12.30 -4.69
C PHE A 59 0.02 12.66 -4.54
N THR A 60 0.81 12.28 -5.53
CA THR A 60 2.22 12.63 -5.68
C THR A 60 2.55 12.73 -7.16
N GLU A 61 3.79 13.03 -7.48
CA GLU A 61 4.32 13.05 -8.85
C GLU A 61 5.64 12.27 -8.85
N ILE A 62 5.81 11.43 -9.87
CA ILE A 62 7.06 10.74 -10.17
C ILE A 62 7.47 11.20 -11.57
N GLU A 63 8.68 11.75 -11.69
CA GLU A 63 9.23 12.25 -12.96
C GLU A 63 8.33 13.25 -13.71
N GLY A 64 7.38 13.88 -13.00
CA GLY A 64 6.43 14.86 -13.54
C GLY A 64 5.08 14.27 -13.96
N GLU A 65 4.91 12.96 -13.83
CA GLU A 65 3.64 12.26 -14.07
C GLU A 65 2.86 12.04 -12.78
N PRO A 66 1.51 12.06 -12.83
CA PRO A 66 0.66 11.80 -11.68
C PRO A 66 0.89 10.39 -11.12
N ALA A 67 1.07 10.30 -9.81
CA ALA A 67 1.21 9.05 -9.09
C ALA A 67 0.39 9.05 -7.79
N LEU A 68 0.18 7.89 -7.20
CA LEU A 68 -0.61 7.73 -5.99
C LEU A 68 0.16 6.90 -4.95
N LYS A 69 0.76 7.58 -3.98
CA LYS A 69 1.33 6.89 -2.82
C LYS A 69 0.22 6.25 -1.99
N TYR A 70 0.42 5.02 -1.54
CA TYR A 70 -0.56 4.32 -0.70
C TYR A 70 0.06 3.71 0.57
N THR A 71 -0.80 3.47 1.55
CA THR A 71 -0.52 2.64 2.73
C THR A 71 -1.76 1.84 3.10
N ILE A 72 -1.61 0.53 3.24
CA ILE A 72 -2.68 -0.40 3.63
C ILE A 72 -2.27 -1.06 4.94
N GLN A 73 -3.01 -0.80 6.00
CA GLN A 73 -2.80 -1.41 7.32
C GLN A 73 -3.93 -2.39 7.63
N VAL A 74 -3.58 -3.56 8.16
CA VAL A 74 -4.55 -4.60 8.51
C VAL A 74 -4.51 -4.97 9.99
N SER A 75 -5.63 -5.49 10.48
CA SER A 75 -5.78 -5.93 11.87
C SER A 75 -5.08 -7.26 12.15
N LYS A 76 -4.88 -7.56 13.43
CA LYS A 76 -4.25 -8.81 13.90
C LYS A 76 -5.00 -10.10 13.55
N ASN A 77 -6.21 -10.00 13.03
CA ASN A 77 -6.97 -11.14 12.52
C ASN A 77 -6.43 -11.67 11.19
N LEU A 78 -5.54 -10.90 10.56
CA LEU A 78 -4.83 -11.25 9.34
C LEU A 78 -3.34 -11.37 9.64
N ALA A 79 -2.68 -12.32 9.02
CA ALA A 79 -1.23 -12.46 9.10
C ALA A 79 -0.57 -11.91 7.84
N VAL A 80 0.47 -11.13 8.03
CA VAL A 80 1.36 -10.64 6.96
C VAL A 80 2.60 -11.52 6.97
N THR A 81 2.94 -12.09 5.82
CA THR A 81 4.17 -12.85 5.60
C THR A 81 4.95 -12.23 4.45
N TRP A 82 6.21 -11.92 4.68
CA TRP A 82 7.10 -11.32 3.71
C TRP A 82 8.53 -11.77 3.96
N GLU A 83 9.26 -12.17 2.91
CA GLU A 83 10.67 -12.58 2.97
C GLU A 83 11.02 -13.60 4.06
N GLY A 84 10.07 -14.49 4.38
CA GLY A 84 10.24 -15.53 5.41
C GLY A 84 9.90 -15.09 6.83
N GLU A 85 9.55 -13.83 7.05
CA GLU A 85 9.02 -13.32 8.31
C GLU A 85 7.49 -13.35 8.31
N THR A 86 6.91 -13.59 9.47
CA THR A 86 5.44 -13.58 9.65
C THR A 86 5.07 -12.76 10.87
N SER A 87 4.05 -11.92 10.74
CA SER A 87 3.54 -11.09 11.83
C SER A 87 3.04 -11.93 13.00
N LYS A 88 3.23 -11.42 14.22
CA LYS A 88 2.86 -12.13 15.46
C LYS A 88 1.36 -12.41 15.53
N GLY A 89 0.99 -13.61 15.96
CA GLY A 89 -0.40 -14.03 16.15
C GLY A 89 -0.82 -15.15 15.21
N ASN A 90 -2.08 -15.57 15.31
CA ASN A 90 -2.67 -16.65 14.51
C ASN A 90 -3.69 -16.09 13.51
N GLY A 91 -3.33 -14.99 12.85
CA GLY A 91 -4.18 -14.40 11.83
C GLY A 91 -4.26 -15.27 10.56
N ASP A 92 -5.30 -15.07 9.76
CA ASP A 92 -5.46 -15.69 8.45
C ASP A 92 -4.44 -15.08 7.47
N PRO A 93 -3.53 -15.87 6.86
CA PRO A 93 -2.47 -15.33 6.02
C PRO A 93 -3.00 -14.59 4.79
N ILE A 94 -2.51 -13.38 4.59
CA ILE A 94 -2.82 -12.60 3.38
C ILE A 94 -2.08 -13.22 2.21
N THR A 95 -2.78 -13.44 1.10
CA THR A 95 -2.24 -14.03 -0.12
C THR A 95 -2.16 -13.05 -1.27
N LYS A 96 -3.04 -12.04 -1.32
CA LYS A 96 -3.09 -11.04 -2.41
C LYS A 96 -3.73 -9.75 -1.95
N ILE A 97 -3.32 -8.64 -2.58
CA ILE A 97 -3.95 -7.33 -2.46
C ILE A 97 -4.00 -6.70 -3.85
N HIS A 98 -5.20 -6.29 -4.28
CA HIS A 98 -5.41 -5.67 -5.58
C HIS A 98 -6.29 -4.43 -5.45
N LEU A 99 -6.15 -3.48 -6.38
CA LEU A 99 -7.20 -2.51 -6.67
C LEU A 99 -8.06 -2.99 -7.83
N HIS A 100 -9.34 -2.70 -7.76
CA HIS A 100 -10.33 -3.06 -8.78
C HIS A 100 -11.19 -1.85 -9.12
N ASN A 101 -11.73 -1.83 -10.35
CA ASN A 101 -12.67 -0.81 -10.78
C ASN A 101 -14.10 -1.35 -10.81
N GLN A 102 -14.93 -0.91 -9.89
CA GLN A 102 -16.39 -1.08 -9.88
C GLN A 102 -17.03 -0.32 -8.70
N ILE A 103 -18.29 0.00 -8.85
CA ILE A 103 -19.13 0.60 -7.80
C ILE A 103 -19.32 -0.37 -6.60
N PRO A 104 -19.72 0.14 -5.42
CA PRO A 104 -19.97 -0.71 -4.25
C PRO A 104 -20.95 -1.85 -4.52
N GLY A 105 -20.62 -3.05 -4.03
CA GLY A 105 -21.49 -4.23 -4.11
C GLY A 105 -21.39 -5.02 -5.41
N ILE A 106 -20.58 -4.62 -6.38
CA ILE A 106 -20.33 -5.34 -7.63
C ILE A 106 -18.83 -5.66 -7.72
N ALA A 107 -18.50 -6.87 -8.20
CA ALA A 107 -17.13 -7.24 -8.51
C ALA A 107 -16.68 -6.61 -9.84
N GLY A 108 -15.46 -6.11 -9.90
CA GLY A 108 -14.90 -5.50 -11.09
C GLY A 108 -13.53 -6.06 -11.47
N PRO A 109 -12.99 -5.67 -12.62
CA PRO A 109 -11.66 -6.07 -13.05
C PRO A 109 -10.55 -5.42 -12.20
N HIS A 110 -9.37 -6.03 -12.18
CA HIS A 110 -8.17 -5.46 -11.58
C HIS A 110 -7.74 -4.21 -12.32
N VAL A 111 -7.16 -3.24 -11.59
CA VAL A 111 -6.48 -2.07 -12.17
C VAL A 111 -5.06 -1.91 -11.63
N LEU A 112 -4.75 -2.45 -10.46
CA LEU A 112 -3.41 -2.49 -9.88
C LEU A 112 -3.22 -3.78 -9.10
N ASN A 113 -2.09 -4.48 -9.32
CA ASN A 113 -1.62 -5.54 -8.44
C ASN A 113 -0.65 -4.93 -7.42
N ILE A 114 -0.97 -5.01 -6.16
CA ILE A 114 -0.14 -4.49 -5.07
C ILE A 114 0.75 -5.60 -4.50
N PHE A 115 0.17 -6.78 -4.28
CA PHE A 115 0.84 -7.90 -3.61
C PHE A 115 0.25 -9.24 -4.06
N GLY A 116 1.11 -10.19 -4.38
CA GLY A 116 0.76 -11.57 -4.71
C GLY A 116 0.21 -11.78 -6.13
N ALA A 117 0.15 -13.06 -6.57
CA ALA A 117 -0.34 -13.41 -7.90
C ALA A 117 -1.72 -12.79 -8.24
N PRO A 118 -2.05 -12.58 -9.54
CA PRO A 118 -1.46 -13.23 -10.72
C PRO A 118 -0.30 -12.50 -11.38
N SER A 119 -0.08 -11.23 -11.09
CA SER A 119 0.99 -10.42 -11.65
C SER A 119 2.16 -10.31 -10.66
N GLU A 120 3.20 -9.59 -11.02
CA GLU A 120 4.28 -9.22 -10.11
C GLU A 120 3.75 -8.23 -9.06
N ASP A 121 4.42 -8.19 -7.90
CA ASP A 121 4.13 -7.19 -6.88
C ASP A 121 4.46 -5.79 -7.42
N ASP A 122 3.81 -4.75 -6.86
CA ASP A 122 4.17 -3.35 -7.11
C ASP A 122 5.67 -3.17 -6.86
N GLU A 123 6.38 -2.57 -7.81
CA GLU A 123 7.85 -2.44 -7.74
C GLU A 123 8.33 -1.55 -6.59
N HIS A 124 7.47 -0.64 -6.10
CA HIS A 124 7.70 0.20 -4.94
C HIS A 124 7.16 -0.40 -3.64
N LEU A 125 6.73 -1.68 -3.65
CA LEU A 125 6.14 -2.32 -2.48
C LEU A 125 7.13 -2.42 -1.32
N VAL A 126 6.72 -1.90 -0.18
CA VAL A 126 7.39 -2.08 1.12
C VAL A 126 6.41 -2.72 2.10
N VAL A 127 6.81 -3.86 2.68
CA VAL A 127 5.99 -4.58 3.66
C VAL A 127 6.63 -4.47 5.03
N ASP A 128 5.89 -3.88 5.99
CA ASP A 128 6.25 -3.91 7.41
C ASP A 128 5.42 -5.01 8.09
N VAL A 129 6.07 -6.15 8.35
CA VAL A 129 5.44 -7.34 8.92
C VAL A 129 4.94 -7.10 10.34
N ASP A 130 5.71 -6.38 11.18
CA ASP A 130 5.33 -6.10 12.56
C ASP A 130 4.18 -5.09 12.66
N ALA A 131 4.20 -4.03 11.86
CA ALA A 131 3.12 -3.05 11.76
C ALA A 131 1.91 -3.56 10.95
N ARG A 132 2.05 -4.67 10.22
CA ARG A 132 1.06 -5.21 9.29
C ARG A 132 0.63 -4.19 8.23
N THR A 133 1.63 -3.61 7.59
CA THR A 133 1.44 -2.51 6.65
C THR A 133 2.07 -2.85 5.31
N PHE A 134 1.35 -2.56 4.24
CA PHE A 134 1.81 -2.57 2.86
C PHE A 134 1.82 -1.12 2.37
N SER A 135 2.92 -0.65 1.82
CA SER A 135 3.07 0.70 1.30
C SER A 135 3.77 0.68 -0.04
N GLY A 136 3.40 1.57 -0.94
CA GLY A 136 4.00 1.67 -2.27
C GLY A 136 3.55 2.93 -2.98
N ILE A 137 3.80 2.96 -4.28
CA ILE A 137 3.43 4.07 -5.17
C ILE A 137 2.82 3.46 -6.43
N TRP A 138 1.63 3.84 -6.78
CA TRP A 138 1.02 3.54 -8.06
C TRP A 138 1.38 4.62 -9.06
N ASP A 139 2.16 4.30 -10.06
CA ASP A 139 2.64 5.21 -11.09
C ASP A 139 2.57 4.60 -12.50
N ASP A 140 3.29 5.15 -13.46
CA ASP A 140 3.26 4.70 -14.85
C ASP A 140 4.13 3.46 -15.11
N ASP A 141 5.09 3.15 -14.23
CA ASP A 141 5.91 1.93 -14.32
C ASP A 141 5.12 0.68 -13.88
N ASP A 142 4.02 0.84 -13.15
CA ASP A 142 3.08 -0.23 -12.80
C ASP A 142 2.34 -0.86 -14.00
N GLN A 143 2.61 -0.42 -15.22
CA GLN A 143 2.07 -1.03 -16.43
C GLN A 143 2.65 -2.42 -16.67
N ASN A 144 2.04 -3.41 -16.09
CA ASN A 144 2.35 -4.80 -16.40
C ASN A 144 1.50 -5.27 -17.59
N LEU A 145 1.74 -4.68 -18.75
CA LEU A 145 1.25 -5.21 -20.02
C LEU A 145 2.05 -6.48 -20.27
N SER A 146 1.45 -7.64 -20.05
CA SER A 146 2.11 -8.92 -20.19
C SER A 146 3.04 -8.93 -21.42
N ALA A 147 4.24 -9.46 -21.27
CA ALA A 147 5.41 -9.41 -22.16
C ALA A 147 5.20 -9.91 -23.61
N VAL A 148 3.99 -9.96 -24.09
CA VAL A 148 3.60 -10.43 -25.41
C VAL A 148 2.88 -9.30 -26.15
N GLY A 149 3.59 -8.26 -26.54
CA GLY A 149 3.27 -7.42 -27.70
C GLY A 149 1.80 -7.01 -27.96
N ASN A 150 0.91 -7.16 -27.02
CA ASN A 150 -0.51 -6.90 -27.15
C ASN A 150 -0.86 -5.58 -26.44
N SER A 151 -1.42 -4.67 -27.21
CA SER A 151 -1.97 -3.39 -26.79
C SER A 151 -3.23 -3.53 -25.91
N GLU A 152 -3.55 -4.72 -25.42
CA GLU A 152 -4.75 -4.99 -24.64
C GLU A 152 -4.37 -5.62 -23.31
N ARG A 153 -4.71 -4.95 -22.21
CA ARG A 153 -4.53 -5.41 -20.85
C ARG A 153 -5.33 -6.69 -20.59
N GLN A 154 -4.71 -7.66 -19.92
CA GLN A 154 -5.39 -8.86 -19.44
C GLN A 154 -5.91 -8.68 -18.02
N GLY A 155 -6.85 -9.50 -17.60
CA GLY A 155 -7.60 -9.32 -16.34
C GLY A 155 -6.81 -9.40 -15.03
N GLY A 156 -5.49 -9.61 -15.08
CA GLY A 156 -4.61 -9.61 -13.90
C GLY A 156 -3.52 -8.54 -13.93
N ASP A 157 -3.42 -7.82 -15.07
CA ASP A 157 -2.37 -6.83 -15.26
C ASP A 157 -2.72 -5.49 -14.61
N SER A 158 -1.69 -4.75 -14.20
CA SER A 158 -1.82 -3.36 -13.75
C SER A 158 -1.94 -2.40 -14.92
N VAL A 159 -2.44 -1.20 -14.68
CA VAL A 159 -2.49 -0.07 -15.61
C VAL A 159 -2.05 1.19 -14.89
N ALA A 160 -1.29 2.06 -15.55
CA ALA A 160 -0.89 3.33 -14.97
C ALA A 160 -2.09 4.19 -14.58
N LEU A 161 -1.92 5.01 -13.54
CA LEU A 161 -3.01 5.76 -12.92
C LEU A 161 -3.76 6.67 -13.91
N ASN A 162 -3.04 7.24 -14.88
CA ASN A 162 -3.56 8.21 -15.87
C ASN A 162 -3.74 7.64 -17.28
N ASP A 163 -3.49 6.34 -17.48
CA ASP A 163 -3.63 5.70 -18.78
C ASP A 163 -5.03 5.13 -18.98
N TYR A 164 -5.42 5.04 -20.27
CA TYR A 164 -6.71 4.44 -20.62
C TYR A 164 -6.65 2.91 -20.46
N ASP A 165 -7.52 2.39 -19.60
CA ASP A 165 -7.70 0.96 -19.40
C ASP A 165 -8.75 0.40 -20.37
N SER A 166 -8.32 -0.41 -21.31
CA SER A 166 -9.21 -1.04 -22.31
C SER A 166 -10.19 -2.04 -21.69
N LEU A 167 -9.89 -2.59 -20.50
CA LEU A 167 -10.75 -3.57 -19.85
C LEU A 167 -11.91 -2.90 -19.10
N THR A 168 -11.66 -1.76 -18.46
CA THR A 168 -12.69 -0.97 -17.78
C THR A 168 -13.36 0.06 -18.67
N GLY A 169 -12.69 0.45 -19.75
CA GLY A 169 -13.16 1.51 -20.66
C GLY A 169 -12.99 2.92 -20.09
N ALA A 170 -12.11 3.11 -19.10
CA ALA A 170 -11.95 4.36 -18.37
C ALA A 170 -10.46 4.59 -17.98
N ILE A 171 -10.16 5.79 -17.49
CA ILE A 171 -8.89 6.14 -16.89
C ILE A 171 -9.01 5.90 -15.37
N PRO A 172 -8.10 5.14 -14.72
CA PRO A 172 -8.19 4.85 -13.29
C PRO A 172 -8.28 6.09 -12.40
N LEU A 173 -7.58 7.17 -12.73
CA LEU A 173 -7.66 8.44 -11.99
C LEU A 173 -9.08 9.02 -11.98
N ASP A 174 -9.78 8.97 -13.12
CA ASP A 174 -11.17 9.46 -13.21
C ASP A 174 -12.11 8.59 -12.36
N GLU A 175 -11.92 7.26 -12.41
CA GLU A 175 -12.68 6.29 -11.63
C GLU A 175 -12.38 6.39 -10.13
N LEU A 176 -11.13 6.68 -9.75
CA LEU A 176 -10.74 6.98 -8.37
C LEU A 176 -11.50 8.19 -7.84
N CYS A 177 -11.52 9.27 -8.62
CA CYS A 177 -12.24 10.50 -8.30
C CYS A 177 -13.76 10.33 -8.28
N ALA A 178 -14.30 9.41 -9.05
CA ALA A 178 -15.72 9.03 -9.03
C ALA A 178 -16.07 8.13 -7.83
N GLY A 179 -15.07 7.58 -7.11
CA GLY A 179 -15.27 6.64 -6.01
C GLY A 179 -15.59 5.22 -6.48
N ASN A 180 -15.22 4.87 -7.70
CA ASN A 180 -15.48 3.57 -8.33
C ASN A 180 -14.35 2.55 -8.11
N LEU A 181 -13.22 2.95 -7.53
CA LEU A 181 -12.17 1.99 -7.20
C LEU A 181 -12.34 1.41 -5.80
N TYR A 182 -11.91 0.17 -5.62
CA TYR A 182 -11.88 -0.48 -4.33
C TYR A 182 -10.63 -1.33 -4.12
N VAL A 183 -10.20 -1.42 -2.86
CA VAL A 183 -9.19 -2.39 -2.43
C VAL A 183 -9.88 -3.73 -2.18
N ASN A 184 -9.32 -4.81 -2.71
CA ASN A 184 -9.68 -6.19 -2.38
C ASN A 184 -8.47 -6.92 -1.80
N LEU A 185 -8.65 -7.51 -0.63
CA LEU A 185 -7.63 -8.26 0.08
C LEU A 185 -8.09 -9.72 0.18
N HIS A 186 -7.22 -10.63 -0.23
CA HIS A 186 -7.43 -12.07 -0.19
C HIS A 186 -6.61 -12.71 0.92
N SER A 187 -7.08 -13.83 1.44
CA SER A 187 -6.37 -14.63 2.44
C SER A 187 -6.50 -16.12 2.13
N GLU A 188 -5.74 -16.95 2.83
CA GLU A 188 -5.76 -18.40 2.61
C GLU A 188 -7.17 -18.99 2.76
N ASN A 189 -7.92 -18.54 3.78
CA ASN A 189 -9.26 -19.05 4.04
C ASN A 189 -10.35 -18.35 3.22
N HIS A 190 -10.03 -17.25 2.52
CA HIS A 190 -10.98 -16.41 1.78
C HIS A 190 -10.38 -16.05 0.41
N GLY A 191 -10.23 -17.06 -0.45
CA GLY A 191 -9.58 -16.94 -1.76
C GLY A 191 -10.19 -15.89 -2.70
N PRO A 192 -11.53 -15.76 -2.83
CA PRO A 192 -12.18 -14.72 -3.64
C PRO A 192 -12.11 -13.31 -3.02
N GLY A 193 -11.82 -13.19 -1.70
CA GLY A 193 -11.61 -11.92 -1.02
C GLY A 193 -12.06 -11.92 0.43
N ALA A 194 -11.14 -11.71 1.36
CA ALA A 194 -11.42 -11.60 2.80
C ALA A 194 -12.02 -10.25 3.17
N LEU A 195 -11.39 -9.17 2.69
CA LEU A 195 -11.80 -7.78 2.99
C LEU A 195 -11.93 -6.98 1.69
N ARG A 196 -12.92 -6.09 1.67
CA ARG A 196 -13.11 -5.08 0.63
C ARG A 196 -13.32 -3.71 1.25
N GLY A 197 -12.83 -2.66 0.59
CA GLY A 197 -13.09 -1.27 0.94
C GLY A 197 -13.15 -0.38 -0.27
N GLN A 198 -14.29 0.32 -0.48
CA GLN A 198 -14.40 1.34 -1.52
C GLN A 198 -13.48 2.51 -1.18
N ILE A 199 -12.75 3.00 -2.17
CA ILE A 199 -11.84 4.15 -2.03
C ILE A 199 -12.68 5.41 -2.22
N ILE A 200 -12.69 6.28 -1.23
CA ILE A 200 -13.54 7.49 -1.20
C ILE A 200 -12.66 8.73 -1.03
N PRO A 201 -12.86 9.80 -1.82
CA PRO A 201 -12.21 11.09 -1.60
C PRO A 201 -12.47 11.63 -0.19
N THR A 202 -11.44 12.16 0.49
CA THR A 202 -11.55 12.71 1.86
C THR A 202 -11.77 14.22 1.87
N SER A 203 -11.40 14.90 0.80
CA SER A 203 -11.48 16.36 0.63
C SER A 203 -11.53 16.72 -0.85
N ASN A 204 -11.14 17.94 -1.21
CA ASN A 204 -11.13 18.44 -2.59
C ASN A 204 -10.06 17.79 -3.50
N ALA A 205 -9.69 16.55 -3.25
CA ALA A 205 -8.64 15.83 -3.98
C ALA A 205 -8.85 15.85 -5.50
N CYS A 206 -10.11 15.89 -5.94
CA CYS A 206 -10.49 15.83 -7.36
C CYS A 206 -11.06 17.16 -7.91
N GLY A 207 -10.73 18.28 -7.27
CA GLY A 207 -11.08 19.60 -7.80
C GLY A 207 -12.58 19.95 -7.75
N LYS A 208 -13.34 19.34 -6.83
CA LYS A 208 -14.76 19.66 -6.57
C LYS A 208 -14.91 20.66 -5.44
#